data_6975ef841e87d49f404fab5cf97e208f
#
_entry.id   6975ef841e87d49f404fab5cf97e208f
#
_cell.length_a   1.000
_cell.length_b   1.000
_cell.length_c   1.000
_cell.angle_alpha   90.00
_cell.angle_beta   90.00
_cell.angle_gamma   90.00
#
_symmetry.space_group_name_H-M   'P 1'
#
loop_
_entity.id
_entity.type
_entity.pdbx_description
1 polymer ?
#
loop_
_entity_poly.entity_id
_entity_poly.type
_entity_poly.pdbx_seq_one_letter_code
_entity_poly.pdbx_strand_id
1 'polypeptide(L)'
;EIYTLSLHDALPILASLLTNVSDNSILLGYNSYIRSSHLMSAGYTKAIGERGTWALGAQMLDYGKMDETDEQGSVVGSFSAKDLNFQTSYSYMLSDYWSGAITAKVLLSNYANYSSTALGADLALNYFDEAHGFSFSAVGRNLGGQVKSLYDDGVKESMPFDLAFGLSTDFANAPLRVSLTADDVTHWDDVKFIQHFVLGMDILPSSNTWVALGYNFRRAHEMKVADKSNWAGFSIGAGLNVKKFKVGVAYGNYHVAASSFLINAGFSL
;
A
#
# COMPACT_ATOMS: atom_id res chain seq x y z
N GLU A 1 -13.92 -0.53 -5.96
CA GLU A 1 -12.48 -0.21 -6.05
C GLU A 1 -12.11 0.65 -4.85
N ILE A 2 -11.43 0.09 -3.85
CA ILE A 2 -10.97 0.85 -2.67
C ILE A 2 -9.71 1.57 -3.10
N TYR A 3 -9.82 2.83 -3.43
CA TYR A 3 -8.66 3.70 -3.65
C TYR A 3 -8.14 4.19 -2.31
N THR A 4 -7.48 3.32 -1.55
CA THR A 4 -6.76 3.77 -0.36
C THR A 4 -5.55 4.59 -0.80
N LEU A 5 -5.41 5.77 -0.22
CA LEU A 5 -4.43 6.80 -0.54
C LEU A 5 -2.97 6.44 -0.21
N SER A 6 -2.70 5.23 0.23
CA SER A 6 -1.34 4.70 0.33
C SER A 6 -1.24 3.40 -0.46
N LEU A 7 -0.68 3.47 -1.65
CA LEU A 7 -0.36 2.29 -2.47
C LEU A 7 0.53 1.28 -1.74
N HIS A 8 1.29 1.71 -0.76
CA HIS A 8 2.16 0.84 0.03
C HIS A 8 1.36 -0.11 0.92
N ASP A 9 0.25 0.38 1.51
CA ASP A 9 -0.59 -0.40 2.42
C ASP A 9 -1.74 -1.12 1.70
N ALA A 10 -2.10 -0.68 0.50
CA ALA A 10 -3.24 -1.18 -0.25
C ALA A 10 -2.94 -2.42 -1.12
N LEU A 11 -1.68 -2.66 -1.50
CA LEU A 11 -1.36 -3.75 -2.43
C LEU A 11 -1.76 -5.15 -1.96
N PRO A 12 -1.63 -5.54 -0.68
CA PRO A 12 -2.11 -6.85 -0.23
C PRO A 12 -3.64 -6.94 -0.19
N ILE A 13 -4.33 -5.85 0.16
CA ILE A 13 -5.80 -5.78 0.11
C ILE A 13 -6.28 -5.82 -1.34
N LEU A 14 -5.57 -5.14 -2.24
CA LEU A 14 -5.83 -5.17 -3.68
C LEU A 14 -5.69 -6.57 -4.29
N ALA A 15 -4.85 -7.44 -3.75
CA ALA A 15 -4.69 -8.80 -4.30
C ALA A 15 -6.02 -9.59 -4.26
N SER A 16 -6.81 -9.49 -3.20
CA SER A 16 -8.13 -10.14 -3.14
C SER A 16 -9.20 -9.47 -4.01
N LEU A 17 -9.00 -8.20 -4.36
CA LEU A 17 -9.87 -7.42 -5.25
C LEU A 17 -9.47 -7.52 -6.73
N LEU A 18 -8.37 -8.21 -7.06
CA LEU A 18 -7.89 -8.37 -8.44
C LEU A 18 -8.92 -9.05 -9.35
N THR A 19 -9.83 -9.85 -8.81
CA THR A 19 -10.92 -10.46 -9.58
C THR A 19 -11.86 -9.44 -10.21
N ASN A 20 -11.90 -8.22 -9.66
CA ASN A 20 -12.72 -7.10 -10.16
C ASN A 20 -11.92 -6.11 -11.02
N VAL A 21 -10.64 -6.38 -11.29
CA VAL A 21 -9.80 -5.52 -12.13
C VAL A 21 -9.98 -5.91 -13.61
N SER A 22 -9.97 -4.91 -14.48
CA SER A 22 -10.04 -5.12 -15.92
C SER A 22 -8.96 -6.08 -16.40
N ASP A 23 -9.30 -6.99 -17.30
CA ASP A 23 -8.35 -7.92 -17.92
C ASP A 23 -7.22 -7.15 -18.64
N ASN A 24 -6.03 -7.72 -18.64
CA ASN A 24 -4.84 -7.18 -19.30
C ASN A 24 -4.57 -5.72 -18.95
N SER A 25 -4.45 -5.40 -17.65
CA SER A 25 -4.18 -4.03 -17.21
C SER A 25 -2.73 -3.85 -16.76
N ILE A 26 -2.14 -2.72 -17.15
CA ILE A 26 -0.85 -2.24 -16.66
C ILE A 26 -1.11 -1.11 -15.68
N LEU A 27 -0.44 -1.14 -14.53
CA LEU A 27 -0.52 -0.13 -13.49
C LEU A 27 0.88 0.42 -13.22
N LEU A 28 1.00 1.73 -13.15
CA LEU A 28 2.24 2.43 -12.81
C LEU A 28 1.95 3.39 -11.66
N GLY A 29 2.87 3.47 -10.72
CA GLY A 29 2.77 4.38 -9.58
C GLY A 29 4.11 5.06 -9.30
N TYR A 30 4.04 6.32 -8.92
CA TYR A 30 5.16 7.09 -8.43
C TYR A 30 4.71 7.86 -7.19
N ASN A 31 5.46 7.75 -6.12
CA ASN A 31 5.23 8.47 -4.89
C ASN A 31 6.52 9.17 -4.46
N SER A 32 6.49 10.51 -4.40
CA SER A 32 7.53 11.29 -3.74
C SER A 32 7.28 11.23 -2.24
N TYR A 33 8.21 10.62 -1.53
CA TYR A 33 8.13 10.40 -0.10
C TYR A 33 9.00 11.39 0.68
N ILE A 34 9.23 11.16 1.96
CA ILE A 34 9.99 12.05 2.84
C ILE A 34 11.44 12.17 2.37
N ARG A 35 12.03 13.38 2.38
CA ARG A 35 13.46 13.66 2.18
C ARG A 35 14.11 13.02 0.95
N SER A 36 13.59 13.29 -0.23
CA SER A 36 14.15 12.75 -1.49
C SER A 36 14.04 11.22 -1.65
N SER A 37 13.21 10.56 -0.83
CA SER A 37 12.86 9.16 -1.07
C SER A 37 11.76 9.07 -2.12
N HIS A 38 11.86 8.06 -2.97
CA HIS A 38 10.91 7.83 -4.07
C HIS A 38 10.45 6.38 -4.08
N LEU A 39 9.15 6.16 -4.05
CA LEU A 39 8.56 4.84 -4.26
C LEU A 39 8.01 4.76 -5.68
N MET A 40 8.52 3.83 -6.46
CA MET A 40 8.04 3.52 -7.80
C MET A 40 7.40 2.14 -7.79
N SER A 41 6.32 1.98 -8.53
CA SER A 41 5.64 0.70 -8.67
C SER A 41 5.20 0.45 -10.10
N ALA A 42 5.23 -0.80 -10.50
CA ALA A 42 4.68 -1.29 -11.75
C ALA A 42 3.94 -2.60 -11.50
N GLY A 43 2.80 -2.78 -12.16
CA GLY A 43 1.99 -3.97 -12.04
C GLY A 43 1.36 -4.36 -13.37
N TYR A 44 1.12 -5.65 -13.53
CA TYR A 44 0.39 -6.22 -14.64
C TYR A 44 -0.61 -7.22 -14.11
N THR A 45 -1.85 -7.18 -14.62
CA THR A 45 -2.93 -8.08 -14.24
C THR A 45 -3.49 -8.79 -15.45
N LYS A 46 -3.83 -10.06 -15.30
CA LYS A 46 -4.44 -10.88 -16.36
C LYS A 46 -5.49 -11.81 -15.77
N ALA A 47 -6.71 -11.77 -16.32
CA ALA A 47 -7.74 -12.74 -16.00
C ALA A 47 -7.35 -14.14 -16.52
N ILE A 48 -7.63 -15.16 -15.72
CA ILE A 48 -7.39 -16.57 -16.04
C ILE A 48 -8.72 -17.32 -15.87
N GLY A 49 -9.33 -17.67 -16.97
CA GLY A 49 -10.70 -18.22 -16.96
C GLY A 49 -11.71 -17.19 -16.48
N GLU A 50 -12.84 -17.68 -15.94
CA GLU A 50 -13.97 -16.82 -15.52
C GLU A 50 -13.84 -16.33 -14.07
N ARG A 51 -13.03 -16.99 -13.24
CA ARG A 51 -12.98 -16.76 -11.78
C ARG A 51 -11.60 -16.44 -11.24
N GLY A 52 -10.56 -16.53 -12.05
CA GLY A 52 -9.19 -16.33 -11.61
C GLY A 52 -8.57 -15.07 -12.18
N THR A 53 -7.69 -14.43 -11.42
CA THR A 53 -6.85 -13.33 -11.89
C THR A 53 -5.44 -13.50 -11.37
N TRP A 54 -4.49 -13.38 -12.26
CA TRP A 54 -3.07 -13.36 -11.92
C TRP A 54 -2.51 -11.97 -12.04
N ALA A 55 -1.59 -11.63 -11.14
CA ALA A 55 -0.91 -10.35 -11.16
C ALA A 55 0.59 -10.52 -10.91
N LEU A 56 1.36 -9.67 -11.57
CA LEU A 56 2.78 -9.44 -11.30
C LEU A 56 2.95 -8.02 -10.81
N GLY A 57 3.82 -7.81 -9.83
CA GLY A 57 4.15 -6.49 -9.31
C GLY A 57 5.64 -6.34 -9.04
N ALA A 58 6.13 -5.13 -9.23
CA ALA A 58 7.45 -4.72 -8.82
C ALA A 58 7.35 -3.35 -8.13
N GLN A 59 8.09 -3.18 -7.04
CA GLN A 59 8.19 -1.92 -6.32
C GLN A 59 9.64 -1.64 -6.00
N MET A 60 10.03 -0.38 -6.09
CA MET A 60 11.34 0.10 -5.70
C MET A 60 11.18 1.30 -4.78
N LEU A 61 11.69 1.19 -3.56
CA LEU A 61 11.87 2.31 -2.65
C LEU A 61 13.33 2.76 -2.71
N ASP A 62 13.56 3.95 -3.26
CA ASP A 62 14.86 4.60 -3.31
C ASP A 62 14.91 5.66 -2.20
N TYR A 63 15.79 5.49 -1.24
CA TYR A 63 15.96 6.43 -0.12
C TYR A 63 16.81 7.64 -0.47
N GLY A 64 17.31 7.71 -1.72
CA GLY A 64 18.20 8.76 -2.18
C GLY A 64 19.65 8.57 -1.72
N LYS A 65 20.43 9.63 -1.85
CA LYS A 65 21.81 9.66 -1.36
C LYS A 65 21.86 10.19 0.07
N MET A 66 22.65 9.53 0.89
CA MET A 66 22.91 9.90 2.29
C MET A 66 24.41 10.17 2.45
N ASP A 67 24.73 11.19 3.24
CA ASP A 67 26.11 11.51 3.55
C ASP A 67 26.69 10.46 4.51
N GLU A 68 27.90 9.99 4.19
CA GLU A 68 28.71 9.17 5.09
C GLU A 68 29.59 10.11 5.93
N THR A 69 29.49 10.01 7.25
CA THR A 69 30.23 10.88 8.16
C THR A 69 31.21 10.07 9.00
N ASP A 70 32.36 10.66 9.33
CA ASP A 70 33.30 10.12 10.29
C ASP A 70 32.80 10.29 11.74
N GLU A 71 33.58 9.78 12.72
CA GLU A 71 33.26 9.91 14.14
C GLU A 71 33.21 11.37 14.62
N GLN A 72 33.81 12.30 13.88
CA GLN A 72 33.84 13.74 14.17
C GLN A 72 32.69 14.49 13.50
N GLY A 73 31.85 13.78 12.69
CA GLY A 73 30.71 14.35 11.99
C GLY A 73 31.08 15.03 10.65
N SER A 74 32.32 14.87 10.18
CA SER A 74 32.74 15.39 8.86
C SER A 74 32.28 14.46 7.75
N VAL A 75 31.76 15.02 6.64
CA VAL A 75 31.33 14.22 5.49
C VAL A 75 32.55 13.65 4.78
N VAL A 76 32.67 12.33 4.76
CA VAL A 76 33.79 11.58 4.14
C VAL A 76 33.38 10.85 2.87
N GLY A 77 32.09 10.73 2.60
CA GLY A 77 31.56 10.06 1.41
C GLY A 77 30.06 10.19 1.27
N SER A 78 29.48 9.38 0.40
CA SER A 78 28.03 9.22 0.29
C SER A 78 27.68 7.80 -0.10
N PHE A 79 26.55 7.31 0.39
CA PHE A 79 25.99 6.00 0.03
C PHE A 79 24.52 6.11 -0.39
N SER A 80 24.00 5.07 -1.00
CA SER A 80 22.57 4.95 -1.33
C SER A 80 21.96 3.72 -0.67
N ALA A 81 20.66 3.80 -0.40
CA ALA A 81 19.87 2.69 0.10
C ALA A 81 18.66 2.46 -0.81
N LYS A 82 18.34 1.20 -1.10
CA LYS A 82 17.22 0.81 -1.96
C LYS A 82 16.62 -0.51 -1.53
N ASP A 83 15.29 -0.57 -1.55
CA ASP A 83 14.52 -1.79 -1.43
C ASP A 83 13.81 -2.09 -2.74
N LEU A 84 13.91 -3.33 -3.19
CA LEU A 84 13.22 -3.86 -4.37
C LEU A 84 12.30 -5.00 -3.92
N ASN A 85 11.02 -4.88 -4.18
CA ASN A 85 10.03 -5.91 -3.91
C ASN A 85 9.45 -6.42 -5.23
N PHE A 86 9.59 -7.71 -5.49
CA PHE A 86 8.92 -8.41 -6.59
C PHE A 86 7.86 -9.31 -6.02
N GLN A 87 6.67 -9.27 -6.61
CA GLN A 87 5.55 -10.08 -6.15
C GLN A 87 4.76 -10.70 -7.29
N THR A 88 4.19 -11.85 -7.02
CA THR A 88 3.20 -12.50 -7.87
C THR A 88 1.99 -12.87 -7.03
N SER A 89 0.81 -12.58 -7.53
CA SER A 89 -0.45 -12.81 -6.82
C SER A 89 -1.40 -13.62 -7.69
N TYR A 90 -2.11 -14.53 -7.08
CA TYR A 90 -3.23 -15.22 -7.70
C TYR A 90 -4.47 -15.02 -6.83
N SER A 91 -5.53 -14.49 -7.43
CA SER A 91 -6.82 -14.29 -6.81
C SER A 91 -7.86 -15.17 -7.48
N TYR A 92 -8.80 -15.71 -6.71
CA TYR A 92 -9.85 -16.60 -7.19
C TYR A 92 -11.19 -16.28 -6.52
N MET A 93 -12.26 -16.22 -7.31
CA MET A 93 -13.64 -16.09 -6.83
C MET A 93 -14.11 -17.44 -6.27
N LEU A 94 -14.16 -17.53 -4.95
CA LEU A 94 -14.60 -18.71 -4.21
C LEU A 94 -16.12 -18.91 -4.34
N SER A 95 -16.86 -17.80 -4.36
CA SER A 95 -18.32 -17.73 -4.60
C SER A 95 -18.66 -16.39 -5.23
N ASP A 96 -19.95 -16.11 -5.44
CA ASP A 96 -20.42 -14.83 -6.01
C ASP A 96 -20.10 -13.62 -5.10
N TYR A 97 -19.86 -13.85 -3.81
CA TYR A 97 -19.56 -12.81 -2.83
C TYR A 97 -18.12 -12.88 -2.28
N TRP A 98 -17.50 -14.04 -2.32
CA TRP A 98 -16.19 -14.26 -1.69
C TRP A 98 -15.08 -14.44 -2.72
N SER A 99 -13.98 -13.74 -2.52
CA SER A 99 -12.73 -13.97 -3.23
C SER A 99 -11.57 -14.14 -2.25
N GLY A 100 -10.64 -15.01 -2.62
CA GLY A 100 -9.40 -15.24 -1.89
C GLY A 100 -8.20 -14.94 -2.75
N ALA A 101 -7.07 -14.56 -2.15
CA ALA A 101 -5.83 -14.36 -2.87
C ALA A 101 -4.62 -14.81 -2.06
N ILE A 102 -3.61 -15.25 -2.79
CA ILE A 102 -2.28 -15.60 -2.28
C ILE A 102 -1.28 -14.77 -3.06
N THR A 103 -0.36 -14.14 -2.34
CA THR A 103 0.77 -13.40 -2.91
C THR A 103 2.07 -14.01 -2.43
N ALA A 104 2.99 -14.29 -3.34
CA ALA A 104 4.38 -14.59 -3.01
C ALA A 104 5.24 -13.37 -3.35
N LYS A 105 6.22 -13.06 -2.50
CA LYS A 105 7.08 -11.88 -2.66
C LYS A 105 8.53 -12.16 -2.30
N VAL A 106 9.40 -11.43 -2.99
CA VAL A 106 10.84 -11.41 -2.77
C VAL A 106 11.24 -9.97 -2.52
N LEU A 107 11.82 -9.71 -1.37
CA LEU A 107 12.37 -8.41 -0.99
C LEU A 107 13.90 -8.46 -1.06
N LEU A 108 14.48 -7.54 -1.84
CA LEU A 108 15.91 -7.35 -1.98
C LEU A 108 16.27 -5.98 -1.43
N SER A 109 17.03 -5.95 -0.33
CA SER A 109 17.49 -4.71 0.29
C SER A 109 18.97 -4.50 0.05
N ASN A 110 19.33 -3.30 -0.37
CA ASN A 110 20.72 -2.90 -0.60
C ASN A 110 20.98 -1.58 0.11
N TYR A 111 21.85 -1.61 1.13
CA TYR A 111 22.21 -0.46 1.95
C TYR A 111 23.73 -0.30 1.97
N ALA A 112 24.24 0.68 1.26
CA ALA A 112 25.70 0.85 1.06
C ALA A 112 26.35 -0.44 0.51
N ASN A 113 27.16 -1.10 1.32
CA ASN A 113 27.87 -2.35 0.99
C ASN A 113 27.14 -3.61 1.48
N TYR A 114 25.98 -3.46 2.14
CA TYR A 114 25.22 -4.56 2.71
C TYR A 114 24.04 -4.93 1.82
N SER A 115 23.73 -6.21 1.74
CA SER A 115 22.55 -6.66 1.00
C SER A 115 21.86 -7.80 1.71
N SER A 116 20.53 -7.75 1.75
CA SER A 116 19.72 -8.85 2.28
C SER A 116 18.67 -9.31 1.27
N THR A 117 18.17 -10.51 1.49
CA THR A 117 17.08 -11.07 0.71
C THR A 117 16.08 -11.70 1.67
N ALA A 118 14.81 -11.34 1.53
CA ALA A 118 13.73 -11.96 2.28
C ALA A 118 12.69 -12.56 1.33
N LEU A 119 12.08 -13.64 1.76
CA LEU A 119 10.94 -14.29 1.08
C LEU A 119 9.71 -14.15 1.98
N GLY A 120 8.58 -13.82 1.39
CA GLY A 120 7.33 -13.65 2.13
C GLY A 120 6.13 -14.06 1.32
N ALA A 121 5.03 -14.26 2.02
CA ALA A 121 3.72 -14.49 1.43
C ALA A 121 2.67 -13.63 2.15
N ASP A 122 1.60 -13.29 1.40
CA ASP A 122 0.41 -12.68 1.97
C ASP A 122 -0.80 -13.54 1.60
N LEU A 123 -1.78 -13.56 2.51
CA LEU A 123 -3.06 -14.23 2.31
C LEU A 123 -4.16 -13.19 2.47
N ALA A 124 -5.10 -13.16 1.53
CA ALA A 124 -6.21 -12.22 1.59
C ALA A 124 -7.53 -12.91 1.33
N LEU A 125 -8.56 -12.47 2.03
CA LEU A 125 -9.95 -12.86 1.84
C LEU A 125 -10.79 -11.61 1.74
N ASN A 126 -11.70 -11.57 0.76
CA ASN A 126 -12.61 -10.45 0.57
C ASN A 126 -14.03 -10.95 0.37
N TYR A 127 -14.97 -10.29 1.03
CA TYR A 127 -16.40 -10.38 0.81
C TYR A 127 -16.87 -9.09 0.11
N PHE A 128 -17.62 -9.22 -0.96
CA PHE A 128 -18.18 -8.09 -1.68
C PHE A 128 -19.62 -8.37 -2.08
N ASP A 129 -20.53 -7.52 -1.64
CA ASP A 129 -21.94 -7.52 -2.00
C ASP A 129 -22.23 -6.25 -2.81
N GLU A 130 -22.27 -6.42 -4.13
CA GLU A 130 -22.51 -5.32 -5.07
C GLU A 130 -23.92 -4.72 -4.89
N ALA A 131 -24.91 -5.55 -4.56
CA ALA A 131 -26.30 -5.10 -4.42
C ALA A 131 -26.49 -4.13 -3.25
N HIS A 132 -25.74 -4.31 -2.17
CA HIS A 132 -25.76 -3.45 -0.99
C HIS A 132 -24.58 -2.49 -0.91
N GLY A 133 -23.64 -2.55 -1.85
CA GLY A 133 -22.43 -1.74 -1.85
C GLY A 133 -21.54 -1.98 -0.64
N PHE A 134 -21.52 -3.20 -0.09
CA PHE A 134 -20.80 -3.55 1.13
C PHE A 134 -19.59 -4.43 0.82
N SER A 135 -18.44 -4.11 1.41
CA SER A 135 -17.24 -4.93 1.32
C SER A 135 -16.59 -5.11 2.69
N PHE A 136 -16.10 -6.33 2.92
CA PHE A 136 -15.25 -6.69 4.05
C PHE A 136 -13.99 -7.39 3.53
N SER A 137 -12.83 -7.06 4.07
CA SER A 137 -11.57 -7.70 3.74
C SER A 137 -10.77 -8.05 4.98
N ALA A 138 -10.04 -9.16 4.91
CA ALA A 138 -9.08 -9.59 5.91
C ALA A 138 -7.79 -9.99 5.20
N VAL A 139 -6.64 -9.52 5.68
CA VAL A 139 -5.33 -9.76 5.07
C VAL A 139 -4.31 -10.07 6.12
N GLY A 140 -3.62 -11.22 5.97
CA GLY A 140 -2.39 -11.54 6.70
C GLY A 140 -1.20 -11.23 5.80
N ARG A 141 -0.31 -10.36 6.25
CA ARG A 141 0.83 -9.86 5.48
C ARG A 141 2.16 -10.35 6.04
N ASN A 142 3.17 -10.46 5.16
CA ASN A 142 4.56 -10.68 5.55
C ASN A 142 4.82 -12.00 6.28
N LEU A 143 4.12 -13.08 5.89
CA LEU A 143 4.44 -14.43 6.35
C LEU A 143 5.76 -14.87 5.73
N GLY A 144 6.86 -14.75 6.46
CA GLY A 144 8.18 -15.09 5.95
C GLY A 144 9.34 -14.47 6.72
N GLY A 145 10.52 -14.46 6.09
CA GLY A 145 11.71 -13.93 6.71
C GLY A 145 12.91 -13.87 5.77
N GLN A 146 14.04 -13.42 6.29
CA GLN A 146 15.29 -13.34 5.56
C GLN A 146 15.84 -14.73 5.23
N VAL A 147 16.23 -14.93 3.98
CA VAL A 147 17.01 -16.09 3.52
C VAL A 147 18.50 -15.75 3.47
N LYS A 148 18.82 -14.47 3.23
CA LYS A 148 20.16 -13.89 3.36
C LYS A 148 20.09 -12.73 4.33
N SER A 149 20.88 -12.80 5.44
CA SER A 149 20.97 -11.71 6.42
C SER A 149 21.63 -10.47 5.83
N LEU A 150 21.34 -9.32 6.41
CA LEU A 150 21.96 -8.04 6.04
C LEU A 150 23.40 -7.95 6.49
N TYR A 151 23.72 -8.52 7.66
CA TYR A 151 25.02 -8.48 8.29
C TYR A 151 25.71 -9.85 8.23
N ASP A 152 27.04 -9.86 8.35
CA ASP A 152 27.87 -11.06 8.28
C ASP A 152 27.76 -11.97 9.53
N ASP A 153 27.04 -11.54 10.56
CA ASP A 153 26.74 -12.30 11.75
C ASP A 153 25.83 -13.52 11.50
N GLY A 154 25.21 -13.59 10.31
CA GLY A 154 24.34 -14.67 9.91
C GLY A 154 22.97 -14.69 10.60
N VAL A 155 22.67 -13.70 11.45
CA VAL A 155 21.36 -13.57 12.11
C VAL A 155 20.31 -13.20 11.07
N LYS A 156 19.27 -14.04 10.95
CA LYS A 156 18.15 -13.82 10.03
C LYS A 156 16.96 -13.31 10.81
N GLU A 157 16.36 -12.25 10.29
CA GLU A 157 15.16 -11.65 10.86
C GLU A 157 13.90 -12.20 10.17
N SER A 158 12.81 -12.33 10.95
CA SER A 158 11.49 -12.57 10.40
C SER A 158 10.95 -11.28 9.78
N MET A 159 10.14 -11.39 8.73
CA MET A 159 9.37 -10.23 8.26
C MET A 159 8.34 -9.84 9.33
N PRO A 160 8.03 -8.54 9.48
CA PRO A 160 7.01 -8.09 10.42
C PRO A 160 5.63 -8.60 9.96
N PHE A 161 5.21 -9.71 10.54
CA PHE A 161 3.88 -10.26 10.29
C PHE A 161 2.81 -9.32 10.80
N ASP A 162 1.78 -9.10 10.01
CA ASP A 162 0.68 -8.23 10.37
C ASP A 162 -0.67 -8.74 9.84
N LEU A 163 -1.72 -8.44 10.60
CA LEU A 163 -3.12 -8.64 10.23
C LEU A 163 -3.80 -7.29 10.04
N ALA A 164 -4.50 -7.15 8.93
CA ALA A 164 -5.32 -5.99 8.66
C ALA A 164 -6.75 -6.39 8.28
N PHE A 165 -7.72 -5.57 8.68
CA PHE A 165 -9.14 -5.74 8.34
C PHE A 165 -9.66 -4.45 7.72
N GLY A 166 -10.47 -4.58 6.68
CA GLY A 166 -11.10 -3.46 5.99
C GLY A 166 -12.61 -3.64 5.89
N LEU A 167 -13.33 -2.55 6.06
CA LEU A 167 -14.78 -2.45 5.83
C LEU A 167 -15.03 -1.27 4.90
N SER A 168 -15.94 -1.42 3.95
CA SER A 168 -16.45 -0.29 3.19
C SER A 168 -17.93 -0.44 2.87
N THR A 169 -18.61 0.70 2.74
CA THR A 169 -20.01 0.72 2.34
C THR A 169 -20.30 1.90 1.45
N ASP A 170 -21.13 1.66 0.43
CA ASP A 170 -21.67 2.67 -0.47
C ASP A 170 -23.00 3.17 0.07
N PHE A 171 -23.27 4.46 -0.02
CA PHE A 171 -24.55 5.04 0.37
C PHE A 171 -25.49 5.06 -0.83
N ALA A 172 -26.63 4.35 -0.72
CA ALA A 172 -27.59 4.19 -1.82
C ALA A 172 -28.16 5.52 -2.37
N ASN A 173 -28.25 6.55 -1.53
CA ASN A 173 -28.85 7.85 -1.90
C ASN A 173 -27.83 8.98 -2.03
N ALA A 174 -26.54 8.70 -1.97
CA ALA A 174 -25.49 9.70 -2.09
C ALA A 174 -24.29 9.08 -2.83
N PRO A 175 -23.58 9.84 -3.65
CA PRO A 175 -22.39 9.38 -4.35
C PRO A 175 -21.20 9.31 -3.39
N LEU A 176 -21.37 8.58 -2.29
CA LEU A 176 -20.41 8.48 -1.20
C LEU A 176 -20.13 7.02 -0.87
N ARG A 177 -18.85 6.72 -0.63
CA ARG A 177 -18.36 5.50 -0.01
C ARG A 177 -17.59 5.86 1.25
N VAL A 178 -17.81 5.15 2.33
CA VAL A 178 -17.02 5.27 3.55
C VAL A 178 -16.29 3.97 3.79
N SER A 179 -15.03 4.05 4.21
CA SER A 179 -14.19 2.92 4.53
C SER A 179 -13.53 3.09 5.89
N LEU A 180 -13.37 1.98 6.59
CA LEU A 180 -12.63 1.87 7.85
C LEU A 180 -11.65 0.72 7.72
N THR A 181 -10.38 0.98 7.97
CA THR A 181 -9.35 -0.06 8.01
C THR A 181 -8.77 -0.14 9.42
N ALA A 182 -8.69 -1.35 9.98
CA ALA A 182 -7.88 -1.65 11.16
C ALA A 182 -6.58 -2.28 10.66
N ASP A 183 -5.46 -1.66 10.97
CA ASP A 183 -4.12 -2.03 10.52
C ASP A 183 -3.24 -2.38 11.71
N ASP A 184 -2.21 -3.24 11.51
CA ASP A 184 -1.26 -3.67 12.53
C ASP A 184 -1.93 -4.30 13.76
N VAL A 185 -2.94 -5.15 13.53
CA VAL A 185 -3.75 -5.76 14.59
C VAL A 185 -2.96 -6.79 15.41
N THR A 186 -1.86 -7.30 14.89
CA THR A 186 -0.95 -8.22 15.61
C THR A 186 -0.15 -7.54 16.72
N HIS A 187 0.02 -6.22 16.65
CA HIS A 187 0.76 -5.42 17.63
C HIS A 187 -0.18 -4.48 18.40
N TRP A 188 -1.30 -5.05 18.85
CA TRP A 188 -2.40 -4.29 19.47
C TRP A 188 -2.03 -3.53 20.73
N ASP A 189 -1.05 -4.04 21.47
CA ASP A 189 -0.58 -3.46 22.74
C ASP A 189 0.51 -2.38 22.55
N ASP A 190 1.10 -2.28 21.35
CA ASP A 190 2.24 -1.38 21.10
C ASP A 190 1.82 0.09 20.99
N VAL A 191 0.57 0.33 20.57
CA VAL A 191 0.02 1.67 20.36
C VAL A 191 -1.41 1.76 20.89
N LYS A 192 -1.95 2.98 21.02
CA LYS A 192 -3.33 3.18 21.49
C LYS A 192 -4.33 2.60 20.49
N PHE A 193 -5.41 2.01 20.98
CA PHE A 193 -6.50 1.40 20.20
C PHE A 193 -6.89 2.20 18.94
N ILE A 194 -7.12 3.51 19.07
CA ILE A 194 -7.54 4.35 17.95
C ILE A 194 -6.48 4.47 16.84
N GLN A 195 -5.21 4.25 17.15
CA GLN A 195 -4.11 4.40 16.21
C GLN A 195 -4.02 3.25 15.20
N HIS A 196 -4.73 2.15 15.44
CA HIS A 196 -4.86 1.08 14.46
C HIS A 196 -5.82 1.42 13.31
N PHE A 197 -6.56 2.53 13.41
CA PHE A 197 -7.60 2.82 12.44
C PHE A 197 -7.18 3.86 11.40
N VAL A 198 -7.65 3.62 10.17
CA VAL A 198 -7.63 4.57 9.05
C VAL A 198 -9.07 4.73 8.57
N LEU A 199 -9.55 5.97 8.52
CA LEU A 199 -10.86 6.32 7.99
C LEU A 199 -10.70 6.87 6.57
N GLY A 200 -11.51 6.38 5.64
CA GLY A 200 -11.59 6.86 4.26
C GLY A 200 -12.99 7.28 3.89
N MET A 201 -13.10 8.26 3.00
CA MET A 201 -14.34 8.70 2.38
C MET A 201 -14.09 9.01 0.92
N ASP A 202 -14.83 8.35 0.03
CA ASP A 202 -14.79 8.62 -1.40
C ASP A 202 -16.07 9.32 -1.82
N ILE A 203 -15.94 10.40 -2.55
CA ILE A 203 -17.00 11.11 -3.25
C ILE A 203 -16.93 10.69 -4.70
N LEU A 204 -18.02 10.16 -5.25
CA LEU A 204 -18.12 9.58 -6.59
C LEU A 204 -19.05 10.44 -7.47
N PRO A 205 -18.61 11.63 -7.94
CA PRO A 205 -19.48 12.55 -8.67
C PRO A 205 -19.99 11.97 -9.98
N SER A 206 -19.27 11.02 -10.55
CA SER A 206 -19.67 10.26 -11.76
C SER A 206 -19.03 8.87 -11.72
N SER A 207 -19.48 7.99 -12.63
CA SER A 207 -18.85 6.67 -12.82
C SER A 207 -17.38 6.72 -13.23
N ASN A 208 -16.90 7.88 -13.67
CA ASN A 208 -15.55 8.05 -14.20
C ASN A 208 -14.65 8.95 -13.33
N THR A 209 -15.19 9.57 -12.28
CA THR A 209 -14.47 10.54 -11.45
C THR A 209 -14.66 10.21 -9.99
N TRP A 210 -13.60 10.29 -9.21
CA TRP A 210 -13.64 10.13 -7.77
C TRP A 210 -12.77 11.18 -7.09
N VAL A 211 -13.17 11.56 -5.89
CA VAL A 211 -12.38 12.36 -4.95
C VAL A 211 -12.36 11.61 -3.62
N ALA A 212 -11.18 11.37 -3.08
CA ALA A 212 -11.01 10.62 -1.85
C ALA A 212 -10.40 11.49 -0.74
N LEU A 213 -10.87 11.30 0.47
CA LEU A 213 -10.34 11.88 1.69
C LEU A 213 -9.95 10.75 2.63
N GLY A 214 -8.82 10.88 3.31
CA GLY A 214 -8.35 9.89 4.26
C GLY A 214 -7.79 10.50 5.53
N TYR A 215 -7.94 9.78 6.64
CA TYR A 215 -7.35 10.15 7.91
C TYR A 215 -6.77 8.93 8.62
N ASN A 216 -5.45 8.95 8.85
CA ASN A 216 -4.72 7.91 9.56
C ASN A 216 -4.44 8.38 10.99
N PHE A 217 -5.07 7.76 11.97
CA PHE A 217 -4.98 8.13 13.37
C PHE A 217 -3.60 7.89 13.97
N ARG A 218 -2.88 6.83 13.53
CA ARG A 218 -1.51 6.55 13.98
C ARG A 218 -0.55 7.64 13.52
N ARG A 219 -0.57 7.97 12.25
CA ARG A 219 0.24 9.04 11.66
C ARG A 219 -0.05 10.39 12.32
N ALA A 220 -1.32 10.70 12.55
CA ALA A 220 -1.73 11.92 13.24
C ALA A 220 -1.17 12.03 14.66
N HIS A 221 -0.96 10.90 15.34
CA HIS A 221 -0.42 10.87 16.71
C HIS A 221 1.12 10.86 16.73
N GLU A 222 1.75 9.99 15.95
CA GLU A 222 3.20 9.80 15.96
C GLU A 222 3.97 10.99 15.35
N MET A 223 3.35 11.69 14.39
CA MET A 223 3.98 12.82 13.68
C MET A 223 3.66 14.18 14.29
N LYS A 224 3.15 14.22 15.52
CA LYS A 224 2.97 15.49 16.26
C LYS A 224 4.32 16.05 16.66
N VAL A 225 4.49 17.38 16.45
CA VAL A 225 5.64 18.13 16.93
C VAL A 225 5.14 19.14 17.95
N ALA A 226 5.59 19.02 19.21
CA ALA A 226 5.37 19.98 20.30
C ALA A 226 3.89 20.42 20.41
N ASP A 227 2.98 19.58 20.84
CA ASP A 227 1.56 19.85 21.12
C ASP A 227 0.76 20.61 20.05
N LYS A 228 1.36 20.92 18.89
CA LYS A 228 0.66 21.55 17.78
C LYS A 228 0.05 20.49 16.86
N SER A 229 -1.26 20.59 16.66
CA SER A 229 -1.95 19.85 15.60
C SER A 229 -1.42 20.32 14.24
N ASN A 230 -0.94 19.39 13.42
CA ASN A 230 -0.29 19.69 12.15
C ASN A 230 -0.95 18.90 11.03
N TRP A 231 -2.16 18.72 10.87
CA TRP A 231 -2.83 18.00 9.77
C TRP A 231 -2.15 16.67 9.34
N ALA A 232 -1.14 16.20 10.11
CA ALA A 232 -0.52 14.90 9.89
C ALA A 232 -1.58 13.80 9.98
N GLY A 233 -1.51 12.84 9.08
CA GLY A 233 -2.53 11.80 8.96
C GLY A 233 -3.64 12.13 7.98
N PHE A 234 -3.84 13.41 7.58
CA PHE A 234 -4.80 13.75 6.54
C PHE A 234 -4.24 13.52 5.15
N SER A 235 -5.09 13.04 4.25
CA SER A 235 -4.77 12.82 2.85
C SER A 235 -5.97 13.14 1.97
N ILE A 236 -5.68 13.59 0.74
CA ILE A 236 -6.68 13.89 -0.29
C ILE A 236 -6.20 13.35 -1.62
N GLY A 237 -7.10 12.83 -2.42
CA GLY A 237 -6.81 12.37 -3.77
C GLY A 237 -7.98 12.59 -4.71
N ALA A 238 -7.68 12.50 -5.99
CA ALA A 238 -8.68 12.55 -7.05
C ALA A 238 -8.22 11.72 -8.25
N GLY A 239 -9.14 11.25 -9.03
CA GLY A 239 -8.82 10.50 -10.24
C GLY A 239 -9.92 10.47 -11.26
N LEU A 240 -9.51 10.08 -12.45
CA LEU A 240 -10.33 10.00 -13.64
C LEU A 240 -10.13 8.65 -14.34
N ASN A 241 -11.23 8.06 -14.79
CA ASN A 241 -11.25 6.88 -15.64
C ASN A 241 -11.73 7.32 -17.04
N VAL A 242 -10.85 7.31 -18.04
CA VAL A 242 -11.20 7.72 -19.41
C VAL A 242 -10.93 6.56 -20.34
N LYS A 243 -12.00 5.87 -20.76
CA LYS A 243 -11.94 4.67 -21.62
C LYS A 243 -11.00 3.61 -20.99
N LYS A 244 -9.83 3.39 -21.62
CA LYS A 244 -8.82 2.43 -21.19
C LYS A 244 -7.80 3.01 -20.19
N PHE A 245 -7.83 4.32 -19.95
CA PHE A 245 -6.88 4.99 -19.07
C PHE A 245 -7.52 5.30 -17.72
N LYS A 246 -6.77 5.06 -16.66
CA LYS A 246 -7.08 5.46 -15.29
C LYS A 246 -5.93 6.32 -14.79
N VAL A 247 -6.20 7.51 -14.29
CA VAL A 247 -5.19 8.40 -13.72
C VAL A 247 -5.66 8.87 -12.37
N GLY A 248 -4.78 8.84 -11.39
CA GLY A 248 -5.05 9.32 -10.06
C GLY A 248 -3.87 10.13 -9.51
N VAL A 249 -4.18 11.12 -8.71
CA VAL A 249 -3.21 11.90 -7.94
C VAL A 249 -3.65 11.96 -6.50
N ALA A 250 -2.69 11.93 -5.58
CA ALA A 250 -3.00 12.08 -4.16
C ALA A 250 -1.91 12.87 -3.46
N TYR A 251 -2.31 13.56 -2.41
CA TYR A 251 -1.46 14.30 -1.51
C TYR A 251 -1.71 13.84 -0.08
N GLY A 252 -0.65 13.55 0.64
CA GLY A 252 -0.71 13.17 2.05
C GLY A 252 0.22 14.04 2.88
N ASN A 253 -0.28 14.56 3.98
CA ASN A 253 0.55 15.25 4.95
C ASN A 253 1.11 14.22 5.95
N TYR A 254 2.40 13.91 5.81
CA TYR A 254 3.07 12.92 6.64
C TYR A 254 3.74 13.54 7.88
N HIS A 255 4.26 14.77 7.75
CA HIS A 255 4.97 15.46 8.84
C HIS A 255 4.92 16.97 8.60
N VAL A 256 5.12 17.78 9.66
CA VAL A 256 5.18 19.27 9.54
C VAL A 256 6.17 19.75 8.47
N ALA A 257 7.22 18.97 8.23
CA ALA A 257 8.30 19.31 7.29
C ALA A 257 8.28 18.49 6.00
N ALA A 258 7.33 17.55 5.83
CA ALA A 258 7.32 16.65 4.69
C ALA A 258 5.92 16.20 4.32
N SER A 259 5.58 16.38 3.06
CA SER A 259 4.37 15.86 2.42
C SER A 259 4.75 14.83 1.36
N SER A 260 3.81 13.96 1.05
CA SER A 260 3.95 12.96 0.02
C SER A 260 3.00 13.29 -1.13
N PHE A 261 3.48 13.12 -2.33
CA PHE A 261 2.70 13.30 -3.55
C PHE A 261 2.75 12.02 -4.38
N LEU A 262 1.57 11.48 -4.69
CA LEU A 262 1.38 10.24 -5.40
C LEU A 262 0.74 10.48 -6.76
N ILE A 263 1.26 9.83 -7.80
CA ILE A 263 0.66 9.76 -9.12
C ILE A 263 0.51 8.29 -9.51
N ASN A 264 -0.67 7.94 -9.98
CA ASN A 264 -0.97 6.61 -10.51
C ASN A 264 -1.48 6.71 -11.93
N ALA A 265 -1.05 5.80 -12.77
CA ALA A 265 -1.56 5.62 -14.12
C ALA A 265 -1.88 4.15 -14.37
N GLY A 266 -3.04 3.87 -14.93
CA GLY A 266 -3.47 2.54 -15.33
C GLY A 266 -3.88 2.53 -16.80
N PHE A 267 -3.61 1.43 -17.47
CA PHE A 267 -3.99 1.22 -18.86
C PHE A 267 -4.51 -0.20 -19.04
N SER A 268 -5.73 -0.33 -19.56
CA SER A 268 -6.32 -1.63 -19.95
C SER A 268 -6.06 -1.86 -21.44
N LEU A 269 -5.41 -2.97 -21.77
CA LEU A 269 -5.00 -3.34 -23.14
C LEU A 269 -6.18 -3.76 -24.04
#